data_573881cbffc4b558c4d4a258cc8e986e
#
_entry.id   573881cbffc4b558c4d4a258cc8e986e
#
_cell.length_a   1.000
_cell.length_b   1.000
_cell.length_c   1.000
_cell.angle_alpha   90.00
_cell.angle_beta   90.00
_cell.angle_gamma   90.00
#
_symmetry.space_group_name_H-M   'P 1'
#
loop_
_entity.id
_entity.type
_entity.pdbx_description
1 polymer ?
#
loop_
_entity_poly.entity_id
_entity_poly.type
_entity_poly.pdbx_seq_one_letter_code
_entity_poly.pdbx_strand_id
1 'polypeptide(L)'
;MLGTPGASSTEALGMMTHRAMRLLLVVAMTGLAGCAMQAKIIQERHWDLNETIRETADEQLLLNLVRLRYDETPYFLQLSSITTSFSAGTSVGASATLPEGADNTYGLSGGFSYSESPTVTWAIPDSREFLGRLYAPIGADQLTLIAQSGFHLVDVLRVGVKKMNLLRNREFSIQEGVFRPDSYPDFLEALDLMEALRKEGLIDFAYALMTNYGGVSVPVSQIDTRGVAEGMPHSLFYLSREPGMATPYRLSKPLFVRFTRASDRDPRAQRLRQLLKLRPDLYSYPITNTVDVSTEGILAVDGKLAEVFDPDKTVAHIGLTNRSVFDILNFAAASVEVPEGDVASGRVRGRDIALDEYLDVRTSESEPADAWLKVRYRGAWYYIPATDLPSRTTFTLLRALFSSVVGEVPGAKPVLTLPVN
;
A
#
# COMPACT_ATOMS: atom_id res chain seq x y z
N MET A 1 -68.45 -24.80 69.32
CA MET A 1 -67.59 -25.89 68.86
C MET A 1 -66.68 -25.36 67.80
N LEU A 2 -65.49 -25.55 67.98
CA LEU A 2 -64.32 -25.02 67.36
C LEU A 2 -64.23 -25.26 65.86
N GLY A 3 -64.08 -24.17 65.06
CA GLY A 3 -63.69 -24.20 63.68
C GLY A 3 -62.27 -23.64 63.56
N THR A 4 -61.37 -24.42 63.05
CA THR A 4 -59.95 -24.09 62.79
C THR A 4 -59.79 -23.06 61.65
N PRO A 5 -58.96 -22.03 61.86
CA PRO A 5 -58.46 -21.24 60.74
C PRO A 5 -56.95 -21.47 60.58
N GLY A 6 -56.51 -21.45 59.39
CA GLY A 6 -55.10 -21.20 59.16
C GLY A 6 -54.39 -22.17 58.26
N ALA A 7 -54.58 -22.01 56.96
CA ALA A 7 -53.65 -22.50 55.94
C ALA A 7 -53.84 -21.70 54.65
N SER A 8 -53.44 -20.44 54.58
CA SER A 8 -53.47 -19.70 53.27
C SER A 8 -52.46 -18.59 53.11
N SER A 9 -51.75 -18.15 54.17
CA SER A 9 -50.84 -17.03 54.03
C SER A 9 -49.40 -17.38 53.64
N THR A 10 -48.96 -18.58 54.05
CA THR A 10 -47.56 -19.04 53.75
C THR A 10 -47.40 -19.58 52.34
N GLU A 11 -48.42 -20.23 51.74
CA GLU A 11 -48.35 -20.66 50.36
C GLU A 11 -48.44 -19.52 49.35
N ALA A 12 -49.23 -18.48 49.65
CA ALA A 12 -49.31 -17.29 48.79
C ALA A 12 -47.99 -16.48 48.80
N LEU A 13 -47.28 -16.41 49.90
CA LEU A 13 -45.99 -15.74 50.03
C LEU A 13 -44.88 -16.50 49.26
N GLY A 14 -44.87 -17.85 49.32
CA GLY A 14 -43.95 -18.72 48.56
C GLY A 14 -44.18 -18.65 47.06
N MET A 15 -45.42 -18.57 46.60
CA MET A 15 -45.77 -18.44 45.19
C MET A 15 -45.43 -17.07 44.63
N MET A 16 -45.50 -15.97 45.40
CA MET A 16 -45.08 -14.64 45.01
C MET A 16 -43.56 -14.54 44.87
N THR A 17 -42.79 -15.16 45.77
CA THR A 17 -41.31 -15.15 45.70
C THR A 17 -40.81 -15.96 44.49
N HIS A 18 -41.42 -17.10 44.17
CA HIS A 18 -41.09 -17.89 42.96
C HIS A 18 -41.41 -17.16 41.67
N ARG A 19 -42.51 -16.41 41.59
CA ARG A 19 -42.88 -15.61 40.42
C ARG A 19 -41.92 -14.40 40.25
N ALA A 20 -41.57 -13.71 41.32
CA ALA A 20 -40.60 -12.65 41.30
C ALA A 20 -39.21 -13.12 40.88
N MET A 21 -38.79 -14.30 41.39
CA MET A 21 -37.50 -14.88 41.03
C MET A 21 -37.46 -15.34 39.55
N ARG A 22 -38.56 -15.88 39.01
CA ARG A 22 -38.64 -16.21 37.58
C ARG A 22 -38.62 -14.96 36.69
N LEU A 23 -39.26 -13.88 37.08
CA LEU A 23 -39.23 -12.60 36.39
C LEU A 23 -37.82 -12.01 36.39
N LEU A 24 -37.13 -12.04 37.52
CA LEU A 24 -35.72 -11.62 37.65
C LEU A 24 -34.79 -12.46 36.75
N LEU A 25 -35.01 -13.76 36.66
CA LEU A 25 -34.20 -14.64 35.82
C LEU A 25 -34.42 -14.41 34.33
N VAL A 26 -35.68 -14.12 33.91
CA VAL A 26 -36.02 -13.77 32.54
C VAL A 26 -35.39 -12.42 32.16
N VAL A 27 -35.45 -11.42 33.05
CA VAL A 27 -34.81 -10.08 32.82
C VAL A 27 -33.29 -10.22 32.75
N ALA A 28 -32.68 -11.07 33.57
CA ALA A 28 -31.25 -11.34 33.53
C ALA A 28 -30.83 -12.08 32.23
N MET A 29 -31.62 -13.06 31.78
CA MET A 29 -31.38 -13.77 30.52
C MET A 29 -31.54 -12.86 29.30
N THR A 30 -32.53 -11.99 29.27
CA THR A 30 -32.72 -11.01 28.18
C THR A 30 -31.59 -9.97 28.16
N GLY A 31 -31.09 -9.56 29.31
CA GLY A 31 -29.91 -8.67 29.41
C GLY A 31 -28.63 -9.29 28.86
N LEU A 32 -28.37 -10.56 29.19
CA LEU A 32 -27.20 -11.31 28.70
C LEU A 32 -27.29 -11.60 27.19
N ALA A 33 -28.47 -11.90 26.66
CA ALA A 33 -28.70 -12.07 25.22
C ALA A 33 -28.47 -10.77 24.43
N GLY A 34 -28.81 -9.62 25.02
CA GLY A 34 -28.56 -8.31 24.41
C GLY A 34 -27.06 -8.00 24.24
N CYS A 35 -26.22 -8.32 25.22
CA CYS A 35 -24.77 -8.11 25.13
C CYS A 35 -24.11 -9.02 24.08
N ALA A 36 -24.55 -10.27 23.95
CA ALA A 36 -24.00 -11.20 22.94
C ALA A 36 -24.39 -10.79 21.50
N MET A 37 -25.61 -10.29 21.33
CA MET A 37 -26.10 -9.79 20.03
C MET A 37 -25.36 -8.51 19.61
N GLN A 38 -25.05 -7.63 20.56
CA GLN A 38 -24.32 -6.40 20.32
C GLN A 38 -22.87 -6.66 19.87
N ALA A 39 -22.19 -7.64 20.47
CA ALA A 39 -20.84 -8.03 20.07
C ALA A 39 -20.80 -8.56 18.64
N LYS A 40 -21.79 -9.36 18.22
CA LYS A 40 -21.90 -9.91 16.89
C LYS A 40 -22.16 -8.82 15.83
N ILE A 41 -23.04 -7.88 16.13
CA ILE A 41 -23.34 -6.73 15.24
C ILE A 41 -22.09 -5.88 15.02
N ILE A 42 -21.33 -5.58 16.08
CA ILE A 42 -20.07 -4.82 15.97
C ILE A 42 -19.07 -5.57 15.09
N GLN A 43 -18.97 -6.88 15.24
CA GLN A 43 -18.03 -7.69 14.44
C GLN A 43 -18.41 -7.73 12.95
N GLU A 44 -19.68 -7.92 12.61
CA GLU A 44 -20.16 -7.91 11.22
C GLU A 44 -19.94 -6.53 10.58
N ARG A 45 -20.28 -5.46 11.28
CA ARG A 45 -20.08 -4.08 10.80
C ARG A 45 -18.62 -3.71 10.59
N HIS A 46 -17.74 -4.22 11.44
CA HIS A 46 -16.29 -4.00 11.28
C HIS A 46 -15.77 -4.60 9.96
N TRP A 47 -16.28 -5.77 9.56
CA TRP A 47 -15.92 -6.37 8.28
C TRP A 47 -16.45 -5.57 7.09
N ASP A 48 -17.72 -5.16 7.13
CA ASP A 48 -18.32 -4.34 6.06
C ASP A 48 -17.58 -3.01 5.88
N LEU A 49 -17.25 -2.36 6.99
CA LEU A 49 -16.52 -1.09 6.95
C LEU A 49 -15.10 -1.24 6.40
N ASN A 50 -14.39 -2.29 6.81
CA ASN A 50 -13.04 -2.59 6.31
C ASN A 50 -13.06 -2.85 4.80
N GLU A 51 -14.03 -3.66 4.32
CA GLU A 51 -14.20 -3.95 2.90
C GLU A 51 -14.49 -2.66 2.11
N THR A 52 -15.44 -1.84 2.58
CA THR A 52 -15.80 -0.57 1.94
C THR A 52 -14.60 0.39 1.84
N ILE A 53 -13.77 0.48 2.90
CA ILE A 53 -12.56 1.32 2.90
C ILE A 53 -11.56 0.82 1.88
N ARG A 54 -11.36 -0.51 1.82
CA ARG A 54 -10.47 -1.14 0.87
C ARG A 54 -10.92 -0.86 -0.58
N GLU A 55 -12.21 -1.07 -0.85
CA GLU A 55 -12.81 -0.80 -2.17
C GLU A 55 -12.67 0.66 -2.56
N THR A 56 -13.02 1.58 -1.66
CA THR A 56 -12.88 3.03 -1.90
C THR A 56 -11.43 3.42 -2.21
N ALA A 57 -10.44 2.83 -1.51
CA ALA A 57 -9.03 3.09 -1.77
C ALA A 57 -8.59 2.57 -3.16
N ASP A 58 -9.09 1.40 -3.57
CA ASP A 58 -8.82 0.83 -4.89
C ASP A 58 -9.49 1.65 -6.00
N GLU A 59 -10.75 2.04 -5.82
CA GLU A 59 -11.47 2.92 -6.75
C GLU A 59 -10.75 4.28 -6.90
N GLN A 60 -10.27 4.85 -5.80
CA GLN A 60 -9.53 6.11 -5.83
C GLN A 60 -8.22 5.97 -6.63
N LEU A 61 -7.48 4.87 -6.44
CA LEU A 61 -6.26 4.64 -7.20
C LEU A 61 -6.56 4.49 -8.69
N LEU A 62 -7.58 3.70 -9.05
CA LEU A 62 -8.03 3.55 -10.44
C LEU A 62 -8.47 4.87 -11.04
N LEU A 63 -9.27 5.67 -10.30
CA LEU A 63 -9.70 6.99 -10.73
C LEU A 63 -8.52 7.94 -10.98
N ASN A 64 -7.48 7.86 -10.16
CA ASN A 64 -6.28 8.65 -10.36
C ASN A 64 -5.46 8.20 -11.58
N LEU A 65 -5.43 6.90 -11.90
CA LEU A 65 -4.88 6.44 -13.19
C LEU A 65 -5.66 7.01 -14.38
N VAL A 66 -7.00 7.02 -14.30
CA VAL A 66 -7.86 7.62 -15.33
C VAL A 66 -7.59 9.13 -15.45
N ARG A 67 -7.50 9.88 -14.35
CA ARG A 67 -7.19 11.32 -14.37
C ARG A 67 -5.83 11.59 -15.01
N LEU A 68 -4.79 10.86 -14.61
CA LEU A 68 -3.46 10.97 -15.20
C LEU A 68 -3.48 10.67 -16.71
N ARG A 69 -4.34 9.77 -17.17
CA ARG A 69 -4.53 9.48 -18.57
C ARG A 69 -5.08 10.67 -19.37
N TYR A 70 -5.85 11.54 -18.70
CA TYR A 70 -6.38 12.80 -19.24
C TYR A 70 -5.48 14.01 -18.95
N ASP A 71 -4.22 13.80 -18.56
CA ASP A 71 -3.27 14.84 -18.15
C ASP A 71 -3.79 15.72 -16.99
N GLU A 72 -4.64 15.12 -16.14
CA GLU A 72 -5.17 15.80 -14.96
C GLU A 72 -4.38 15.45 -13.70
N THR A 73 -4.34 16.37 -12.75
CA THR A 73 -3.66 16.16 -11.47
C THR A 73 -4.36 15.06 -10.66
N PRO A 74 -3.66 14.02 -10.21
CA PRO A 74 -4.23 13.01 -9.35
C PRO A 74 -4.57 13.62 -7.99
N TYR A 75 -5.65 13.13 -7.39
CA TYR A 75 -6.12 13.62 -6.10
C TYR A 75 -6.25 12.47 -5.13
N PHE A 76 -5.48 12.52 -4.05
CA PHE A 76 -5.48 11.48 -3.04
C PHE A 76 -6.24 11.93 -1.81
N LEU A 77 -7.08 11.04 -1.29
CA LEU A 77 -7.72 11.18 0.01
C LEU A 77 -7.17 10.08 0.92
N GLN A 78 -6.74 10.46 2.09
CA GLN A 78 -6.26 9.54 3.10
C GLN A 78 -7.27 9.44 4.23
N LEU A 79 -7.59 8.22 4.63
CA LEU A 79 -8.45 8.01 5.78
C LEU A 79 -7.72 8.50 7.04
N SER A 80 -8.31 9.49 7.71
CA SER A 80 -7.74 10.08 8.93
C SER A 80 -8.31 9.45 10.19
N SER A 81 -9.63 9.28 10.24
CA SER A 81 -10.29 8.65 11.38
C SER A 81 -11.67 8.12 11.02
N ILE A 82 -12.10 7.12 11.76
CA ILE A 82 -13.47 6.62 11.74
C ILE A 82 -14.00 6.76 13.16
N THR A 83 -15.08 7.47 13.31
CA THR A 83 -15.78 7.63 14.58
C THR A 83 -17.19 7.09 14.44
N THR A 84 -17.54 6.12 15.25
CA THR A 84 -18.90 5.56 15.26
C THR A 84 -19.60 5.99 16.52
N SER A 85 -20.74 6.66 16.38
CA SER A 85 -21.62 6.96 17.50
C SER A 85 -22.76 5.97 17.52
N PHE A 86 -23.02 5.42 18.71
CA PHE A 86 -24.10 4.47 18.94
C PHE A 86 -25.16 5.13 19.82
N SER A 87 -26.41 5.02 19.43
CA SER A 87 -27.53 5.36 20.30
C SER A 87 -28.47 4.17 20.40
N ALA A 88 -28.77 3.76 21.62
CA ALA A 88 -29.74 2.72 21.91
C ALA A 88 -30.85 3.32 22.78
N GLY A 89 -32.08 3.22 22.33
CA GLY A 89 -33.25 3.69 23.06
C GLY A 89 -34.16 2.51 23.35
N THR A 90 -34.63 2.42 24.60
CA THR A 90 -35.70 1.51 25.00
C THR A 90 -36.91 2.35 25.40
N SER A 91 -38.07 2.08 24.81
CA SER A 91 -39.33 2.70 25.20
C SER A 91 -40.28 1.61 25.72
N VAL A 92 -40.81 1.83 26.91
CA VAL A 92 -41.87 0.96 27.47
C VAL A 92 -43.08 1.85 27.69
N GLY A 93 -44.17 1.53 27.02
CA GLY A 93 -45.44 2.23 27.15
C GLY A 93 -46.46 1.29 27.80
N ALA A 94 -47.08 1.75 28.89
CA ALA A 94 -48.26 1.10 29.47
C ALA A 94 -49.46 1.98 29.25
N SER A 95 -50.52 1.46 28.67
CA SER A 95 -51.80 2.17 28.52
C SER A 95 -52.91 1.36 29.18
N ALA A 96 -53.76 2.03 29.94
CA ALA A 96 -54.98 1.46 30.51
C ALA A 96 -56.15 2.34 30.07
N THR A 97 -57.10 1.77 29.41
CA THR A 97 -58.34 2.46 29.04
C THR A 97 -59.44 1.89 29.91
N LEU A 98 -60.09 2.77 30.73
CA LEU A 98 -61.19 2.47 31.62
C LEU A 98 -62.46 3.14 31.14
N PRO A 99 -63.18 2.59 30.14
CA PRO A 99 -64.44 3.14 29.74
C PRO A 99 -65.53 2.75 30.73
N GLU A 100 -66.41 3.67 31.09
CA GLU A 100 -67.57 3.39 31.92
C GLU A 100 -68.50 2.44 31.15
N GLY A 101 -68.59 1.17 31.63
CA GLY A 101 -69.55 0.18 31.13
C GLY A 101 -69.03 -0.85 30.10
N ALA A 102 -67.73 -0.93 29.87
CA ALA A 102 -67.12 -1.94 29.01
C ALA A 102 -65.91 -2.64 29.66
N ASP A 103 -65.43 -3.74 29.06
CA ASP A 103 -64.23 -4.45 29.54
C ASP A 103 -62.99 -3.56 29.55
N ASN A 104 -62.26 -3.64 30.65
CA ASN A 104 -60.99 -2.91 30.80
C ASN A 104 -59.95 -3.46 29.83
N THR A 105 -59.40 -2.60 29.02
CA THR A 105 -58.31 -2.94 28.09
C THR A 105 -56.99 -2.43 28.62
N TYR A 106 -56.02 -3.32 28.80
CA TYR A 106 -54.68 -3.01 29.21
C TYR A 106 -53.74 -3.28 28.03
N GLY A 107 -53.02 -2.24 27.58
CA GLY A 107 -52.03 -2.36 26.53
C GLY A 107 -50.61 -2.20 27.10
N LEU A 108 -49.74 -3.14 26.82
CA LEU A 108 -48.29 -3.00 27.07
C LEU A 108 -47.57 -2.94 25.75
N SER A 109 -46.88 -1.86 25.48
CA SER A 109 -46.04 -1.70 24.30
C SER A 109 -44.58 -1.55 24.69
N GLY A 110 -43.70 -2.29 24.05
CA GLY A 110 -42.25 -2.16 24.20
C GLY A 110 -41.62 -1.88 22.85
N GLY A 111 -40.79 -0.85 22.77
CA GLY A 111 -40.02 -0.54 21.58
C GLY A 111 -38.52 -0.52 21.90
N PHE A 112 -37.74 -1.10 21.05
CA PHE A 112 -36.29 -0.99 21.05
C PHE A 112 -35.88 -0.25 19.78
N SER A 113 -35.12 0.86 19.93
CA SER A 113 -34.54 1.58 18.83
C SER A 113 -33.01 1.52 18.96
N TYR A 114 -32.35 1.15 17.87
CA TYR A 114 -30.91 1.17 17.75
C TYR A 114 -30.57 2.03 16.54
N SER A 115 -29.68 2.99 16.70
CA SER A 115 -29.16 3.81 15.63
C SER A 115 -27.66 3.88 15.73
N GLU A 116 -26.99 3.64 14.63
CA GLU A 116 -25.56 3.74 14.47
C GLU A 116 -25.28 4.79 13.39
N SER A 117 -24.37 5.71 13.68
CA SER A 117 -23.96 6.75 12.74
C SER A 117 -22.44 6.76 12.63
N PRO A 118 -21.86 5.96 11.71
CA PRO A 118 -20.44 6.02 11.45
C PRO A 118 -20.12 7.34 10.75
N THR A 119 -19.00 7.93 11.14
CA THR A 119 -18.47 9.16 10.56
C THR A 119 -17.07 8.87 10.06
N VAL A 120 -16.86 9.01 8.77
CA VAL A 120 -15.56 8.80 8.12
C VAL A 120 -14.92 10.16 7.85
N THR A 121 -13.72 10.35 8.35
CA THR A 121 -12.96 11.60 8.16
C THR A 121 -11.79 11.35 7.22
N TRP A 122 -11.74 12.12 6.14
CA TRP A 122 -10.70 12.09 5.15
C TRP A 122 -9.78 13.30 5.29
N ALA A 123 -8.49 13.10 5.06
CA ALA A 123 -7.51 14.16 4.97
C ALA A 123 -6.89 14.20 3.57
N ILE A 124 -6.57 15.40 3.11
CA ILE A 124 -5.82 15.60 1.87
C ILE A 124 -4.34 15.64 2.26
N PRO A 125 -3.53 14.69 1.81
CA PRO A 125 -2.10 14.75 2.04
C PRO A 125 -1.45 15.73 1.06
N ASP A 126 -1.35 16.99 1.44
CA ASP A 126 -0.72 18.07 0.66
C ASP A 126 0.62 18.54 1.27
N SER A 127 1.09 17.83 2.29
CA SER A 127 2.33 18.17 2.97
C SER A 127 3.55 18.04 2.05
N ARG A 128 4.56 18.87 2.29
CA ARG A 128 5.85 18.76 1.59
C ARG A 128 6.44 17.35 1.73
N GLU A 129 6.22 16.71 2.86
CA GLU A 129 6.69 15.36 3.12
C GLU A 129 5.99 14.32 2.23
N PHE A 130 4.67 14.40 2.07
CA PHE A 130 3.90 13.56 1.16
C PHE A 130 4.36 13.73 -0.29
N LEU A 131 4.44 14.98 -0.75
CA LEU A 131 4.90 15.28 -2.11
C LEU A 131 6.36 14.81 -2.31
N GLY A 132 7.21 15.01 -1.30
CA GLY A 132 8.58 14.50 -1.33
C GLY A 132 8.65 13.00 -1.51
N ARG A 133 7.82 12.22 -0.82
CA ARG A 133 7.74 10.76 -0.97
C ARG A 133 7.14 10.35 -2.31
N LEU A 134 6.12 11.06 -2.78
CA LEU A 134 5.45 10.77 -4.07
C LEU A 134 6.39 10.92 -5.27
N TYR A 135 7.25 11.94 -5.24
CA TYR A 135 8.19 12.26 -6.32
C TYR A 135 9.59 11.68 -6.15
N ALA A 136 9.95 11.20 -4.95
CA ALA A 136 11.25 10.58 -4.74
C ALA A 136 11.32 9.21 -5.42
N PRO A 137 12.46 8.86 -6.06
CA PRO A 137 12.68 7.53 -6.58
C PRO A 137 12.57 6.48 -5.47
N ILE A 138 11.89 5.36 -5.76
CA ILE A 138 11.75 4.25 -4.80
C ILE A 138 13.11 3.59 -4.59
N GLY A 139 13.48 3.31 -3.34
CA GLY A 139 14.74 2.62 -3.04
C GLY A 139 14.77 1.18 -3.57
N ALA A 140 15.93 0.69 -3.97
CA ALA A 140 16.09 -0.69 -4.41
C ALA A 140 15.79 -1.70 -3.28
N ASP A 141 16.01 -1.33 -2.03
CA ASP A 141 15.64 -2.08 -0.83
C ASP A 141 14.13 -2.25 -0.71
N GLN A 142 13.36 -1.19 -0.95
CA GLN A 142 11.89 -1.24 -0.95
C GLN A 142 11.35 -2.11 -2.09
N LEU A 143 11.88 -1.99 -3.31
CA LEU A 143 11.51 -2.84 -4.43
C LEU A 143 11.79 -4.31 -4.12
N THR A 144 12.94 -4.61 -3.50
CA THR A 144 13.29 -5.97 -3.11
C THR A 144 12.37 -6.52 -2.02
N LEU A 145 12.00 -5.70 -1.05
CA LEU A 145 11.06 -6.10 0.01
C LEU A 145 9.70 -6.49 -0.59
N ILE A 146 9.21 -5.72 -1.56
CA ILE A 146 7.95 -6.02 -2.26
C ILE A 146 8.08 -7.32 -3.08
N ALA A 147 9.21 -7.54 -3.76
CA ALA A 147 9.44 -8.79 -4.46
C ALA A 147 9.51 -10.00 -3.51
N GLN A 148 10.01 -9.83 -2.28
CA GLN A 148 10.04 -10.89 -1.26
C GLN A 148 8.67 -11.15 -0.62
N SER A 149 7.73 -10.20 -0.69
CA SER A 149 6.38 -10.38 -0.13
C SER A 149 5.41 -11.14 -1.05
N GLY A 150 5.90 -11.78 -2.12
CA GLY A 150 5.13 -12.69 -2.96
C GLY A 150 4.87 -12.18 -4.38
N PHE A 151 5.32 -10.98 -4.73
CA PHE A 151 5.29 -10.52 -6.11
C PHE A 151 6.47 -11.07 -6.91
N HIS A 152 6.28 -11.31 -8.19
CA HIS A 152 7.38 -11.71 -9.05
C HIS A 152 8.41 -10.57 -9.18
N LEU A 153 9.68 -10.91 -9.00
CA LEU A 153 10.77 -9.93 -9.12
C LEU A 153 10.74 -9.19 -10.46
N VAL A 154 10.47 -9.91 -11.55
CA VAL A 154 10.38 -9.34 -12.91
C VAL A 154 9.31 -8.24 -12.96
N ASP A 155 8.12 -8.48 -12.39
CA ASP A 155 7.03 -7.51 -12.43
C ASP A 155 7.37 -6.26 -11.61
N VAL A 156 7.98 -6.47 -10.42
CA VAL A 156 8.42 -5.37 -9.56
C VAL A 156 9.48 -4.51 -10.25
N LEU A 157 10.50 -5.13 -10.86
CA LEU A 157 11.56 -4.41 -11.54
C LEU A 157 11.06 -3.75 -12.84
N ARG A 158 10.17 -4.40 -13.60
CA ARG A 158 9.56 -3.83 -14.80
C ARG A 158 8.76 -2.57 -14.50
N VAL A 159 8.00 -2.56 -13.42
CA VAL A 159 7.22 -1.41 -13.00
C VAL A 159 8.09 -0.36 -12.32
N GLY A 160 8.99 -0.77 -11.45
CA GLY A 160 9.73 0.13 -10.55
C GLY A 160 11.02 0.73 -11.11
N VAL A 161 11.63 0.12 -12.15
CA VAL A 161 12.96 0.50 -12.64
C VAL A 161 12.89 1.15 -14.02
N LYS A 162 13.56 2.31 -14.18
CA LYS A 162 13.75 2.98 -15.49
C LYS A 162 14.95 2.41 -16.24
N LYS A 163 16.03 2.13 -15.50
CA LYS A 163 17.31 1.73 -16.09
C LYS A 163 18.07 0.78 -15.17
N MET A 164 18.71 -0.20 -15.74
CA MET A 164 19.59 -1.13 -15.05
C MET A 164 20.94 -1.18 -15.81
N ASN A 165 21.98 -0.59 -15.25
CA ASN A 165 23.23 -0.28 -15.94
C ASN A 165 22.95 0.50 -17.24
N LEU A 166 23.30 -0.08 -18.40
CA LEU A 166 23.04 0.52 -19.72
C LEU A 166 21.69 0.15 -20.33
N LEU A 167 20.97 -0.78 -19.74
CA LEU A 167 19.70 -1.26 -20.24
C LEU A 167 18.57 -0.34 -19.79
N ARG A 168 17.83 0.22 -20.73
CA ARG A 168 16.72 1.11 -20.47
C ARG A 168 15.39 0.40 -20.64
N ASN A 169 14.51 0.59 -19.68
CA ASN A 169 13.12 0.21 -19.74
C ASN A 169 12.33 1.20 -20.61
N ARG A 170 11.09 0.89 -20.92
CA ARG A 170 10.15 1.89 -21.47
C ARG A 170 10.06 3.09 -20.53
N GLU A 171 9.97 4.26 -21.10
CA GLU A 171 9.85 5.52 -20.36
C GLU A 171 8.54 6.20 -20.75
N PHE A 172 7.97 6.94 -19.81
CA PHE A 172 6.82 7.79 -20.04
C PHE A 172 7.22 9.26 -19.91
N SER A 173 6.81 10.06 -20.86
CA SER A 173 6.91 11.52 -20.83
C SER A 173 5.53 12.13 -20.99
N ILE A 174 5.18 13.11 -20.17
CA ILE A 174 3.92 13.84 -20.29
C ILE A 174 3.80 14.50 -21.66
N GLN A 175 4.93 14.90 -22.27
CA GLN A 175 4.93 15.59 -23.57
C GLN A 175 4.91 14.64 -24.77
N GLU A 176 5.62 13.50 -24.66
CA GLU A 176 5.87 12.60 -25.81
C GLU A 176 5.12 11.26 -25.72
N GLY A 177 4.54 10.95 -24.53
CA GLY A 177 3.92 9.65 -24.28
C GLY A 177 4.92 8.57 -23.91
N VAL A 178 4.68 7.32 -24.32
CA VAL A 178 5.57 6.19 -24.01
C VAL A 178 6.69 6.11 -25.04
N PHE A 179 7.93 6.17 -24.56
CA PHE A 179 9.12 5.96 -25.35
C PHE A 179 9.68 4.55 -25.12
N ARG A 180 10.03 3.88 -26.22
CA ARG A 180 10.64 2.56 -26.22
C ARG A 180 12.10 2.64 -26.67
N PRO A 181 13.07 2.59 -25.76
CA PRO A 181 14.50 2.62 -26.11
C PRO A 181 14.92 1.36 -26.90
N ASP A 182 15.96 1.47 -27.71
CA ASP A 182 16.52 0.33 -28.48
C ASP A 182 16.97 -0.82 -27.56
N SER A 183 17.45 -0.50 -26.35
CA SER A 183 17.88 -1.48 -25.34
C SER A 183 16.73 -2.13 -24.55
N TYR A 184 15.47 -1.79 -24.85
CA TYR A 184 14.33 -2.35 -24.13
C TYR A 184 14.17 -3.88 -24.26
N PRO A 185 14.38 -4.50 -25.42
CA PRO A 185 14.37 -5.96 -25.53
C PRO A 185 15.45 -6.62 -24.66
N ASP A 186 16.65 -6.05 -24.62
CA ASP A 186 17.74 -6.51 -23.75
C ASP A 186 17.44 -6.34 -22.29
N PHE A 187 16.73 -5.27 -21.92
CA PHE A 187 16.24 -5.06 -20.55
C PHE A 187 15.27 -6.18 -20.13
N LEU A 188 14.31 -6.53 -20.98
CA LEU A 188 13.37 -7.63 -20.71
C LEU A 188 14.10 -8.97 -20.61
N GLU A 189 15.00 -9.26 -21.56
CA GLU A 189 15.82 -10.48 -21.54
C GLU A 189 16.60 -10.59 -20.21
N ALA A 190 17.19 -9.49 -19.75
CA ALA A 190 17.92 -9.48 -18.49
C ALA A 190 17.02 -9.82 -17.29
N LEU A 191 15.78 -9.28 -17.24
CA LEU A 191 14.80 -9.59 -16.18
C LEU A 191 14.41 -11.07 -16.21
N ASP A 192 14.12 -11.62 -17.38
CA ASP A 192 13.70 -13.02 -17.54
C ASP A 192 14.85 -13.97 -17.15
N LEU A 193 16.08 -13.64 -17.54
CA LEU A 193 17.27 -14.38 -17.12
C LEU A 193 17.49 -14.34 -15.60
N MET A 194 17.32 -13.17 -14.99
CA MET A 194 17.42 -13.02 -13.53
C MET A 194 16.42 -13.91 -12.81
N GLU A 195 15.16 -13.92 -13.26
CA GLU A 195 14.11 -14.74 -12.65
C GLU A 195 14.36 -16.23 -12.84
N ALA A 196 14.75 -16.66 -14.05
CA ALA A 196 15.06 -18.07 -14.34
C ALA A 196 16.24 -18.57 -13.48
N LEU A 197 17.32 -17.81 -13.44
CA LEU A 197 18.51 -18.16 -12.65
C LEU A 197 18.22 -18.17 -11.15
N ARG A 198 17.37 -17.23 -10.67
CA ARG A 198 16.94 -17.17 -9.26
C ARG A 198 16.11 -18.39 -8.87
N LYS A 199 15.14 -18.79 -9.70
CA LYS A 199 14.30 -19.98 -9.46
C LYS A 199 15.13 -21.27 -9.37
N GLU A 200 16.21 -21.35 -10.12
CA GLU A 200 17.12 -22.49 -10.11
C GLU A 200 18.23 -22.38 -9.04
N GLY A 201 18.26 -21.29 -8.26
CA GLY A 201 19.27 -21.07 -7.22
C GLY A 201 20.68 -20.79 -7.76
N LEU A 202 20.80 -20.40 -9.03
CA LEU A 202 22.08 -20.02 -9.65
C LEU A 202 22.46 -18.57 -9.33
N ILE A 203 21.48 -17.73 -9.02
CA ILE A 203 21.66 -16.42 -8.42
C ILE A 203 20.75 -16.27 -7.20
N ASP A 204 21.17 -15.42 -6.27
CA ASP A 204 20.34 -15.01 -5.14
C ASP A 204 20.49 -13.51 -4.84
N PHE A 205 19.58 -13.01 -4.00
CA PHE A 205 19.61 -11.66 -3.48
C PHE A 205 19.91 -11.70 -2.00
N ALA A 206 20.97 -11.05 -1.57
CA ALA A 206 21.41 -11.08 -0.18
C ALA A 206 21.81 -9.69 0.30
N TYR A 207 21.47 -9.40 1.56
CA TYR A 207 22.01 -8.23 2.24
C TYR A 207 23.36 -8.57 2.85
N ALA A 208 24.33 -7.68 2.70
CA ALA A 208 25.61 -7.76 3.41
C ALA A 208 25.75 -6.55 4.35
N LEU A 209 26.25 -6.80 5.54
CA LEU A 209 26.62 -5.71 6.44
C LEU A 209 27.99 -5.19 6.01
N MET A 210 28.06 -3.96 5.54
CA MET A 210 29.28 -3.30 5.13
C MET A 210 29.62 -2.14 6.04
N THR A 211 30.90 -2.01 6.37
CA THR A 211 31.44 -0.89 7.12
C THR A 211 32.04 0.11 6.15
N ASN A 212 31.39 1.25 5.97
CA ASN A 212 31.91 2.34 5.16
C ASN A 212 32.67 3.30 6.06
N TYR A 213 34.01 3.27 5.99
CA TYR A 213 34.86 4.22 6.66
C TYR A 213 34.80 5.53 5.88
N GLY A 214 34.21 6.54 6.50
CA GLY A 214 34.08 7.87 5.89
C GLY A 214 34.87 8.91 6.68
N GLY A 215 35.85 9.51 6.05
CA GLY A 215 36.51 10.66 6.59
C GLY A 215 37.84 10.42 7.30
N VAL A 216 38.45 11.51 7.74
CA VAL A 216 39.71 11.55 8.47
C VAL A 216 39.45 11.21 9.94
N SER A 217 40.37 10.50 10.57
CA SER A 217 40.34 10.29 12.01
C SER A 217 40.37 11.64 12.74
N VAL A 218 39.49 11.78 13.71
CA VAL A 218 39.36 13.01 14.52
C VAL A 218 39.75 12.72 15.97
N PRO A 219 40.32 13.68 16.71
CA PRO A 219 40.57 13.54 18.12
C PRO A 219 39.27 13.22 18.89
N VAL A 220 39.32 12.25 19.80
CA VAL A 220 38.17 11.87 20.63
C VAL A 220 37.60 13.06 21.40
N SER A 221 38.45 14.01 21.77
CA SER A 221 38.05 15.24 22.45
C SER A 221 37.20 16.21 21.60
N GLN A 222 37.19 16.02 20.30
CA GLN A 222 36.38 16.81 19.34
C GLN A 222 35.06 16.14 18.98
N ILE A 223 34.81 14.93 19.48
CA ILE A 223 33.58 14.22 19.22
C ILE A 223 32.52 14.71 20.21
N ASP A 224 31.50 15.39 19.69
CA ASP A 224 30.33 15.71 20.49
C ASP A 224 29.54 14.43 20.82
N THR A 225 29.59 14.00 22.10
CA THR A 225 28.90 12.81 22.56
C THR A 225 27.37 12.92 22.45
N ARG A 226 26.81 14.13 22.47
CA ARG A 226 25.39 14.37 22.18
C ARG A 226 25.09 14.15 20.70
N GLY A 227 25.89 14.74 19.82
CA GLY A 227 25.76 14.53 18.37
C GLY A 227 25.95 13.08 17.97
N VAL A 228 26.81 12.32 18.67
CA VAL A 228 26.94 10.86 18.47
C VAL A 228 25.68 10.13 18.88
N ALA A 229 25.09 10.44 20.02
CA ALA A 229 23.84 9.81 20.48
C ALA A 229 22.66 10.16 19.56
N GLU A 230 22.56 11.40 19.09
CA GLU A 230 21.57 11.85 18.11
C GLU A 230 21.82 11.26 16.70
N GLY A 231 23.08 11.01 16.35
CA GLY A 231 23.48 10.38 15.09
C GLY A 231 23.33 8.86 15.04
N MET A 232 23.17 8.18 16.19
CA MET A 232 22.96 6.73 16.25
C MET A 232 21.78 6.23 15.39
N PRO A 233 20.64 6.94 15.29
CA PRO A 233 19.57 6.56 14.37
C PRO A 233 20.03 6.54 12.91
N HIS A 234 21.09 7.27 12.56
CA HIS A 234 21.64 7.30 11.20
C HIS A 234 22.82 6.33 11.00
N SER A 235 22.99 5.35 11.88
CA SER A 235 24.03 4.31 11.79
C SER A 235 25.46 4.87 11.70
N LEU A 236 25.73 6.01 12.32
CA LEU A 236 27.07 6.61 12.40
C LEU A 236 27.76 6.12 13.68
N PHE A 237 28.93 5.54 13.53
CA PHE A 237 29.74 4.99 14.61
C PHE A 237 31.16 5.54 14.53
N TYR A 238 31.92 5.39 15.63
CA TYR A 238 33.32 5.77 15.68
C TYR A 238 34.17 4.60 16.12
N LEU A 239 35.22 4.31 15.37
CA LEU A 239 36.19 3.26 15.71
C LEU A 239 37.52 3.92 16.12
N SER A 240 38.00 3.64 17.34
CA SER A 240 39.32 4.03 17.77
C SER A 240 40.34 3.01 17.27
N ARG A 241 41.24 3.41 16.39
CA ARG A 241 42.39 2.61 15.92
C ARG A 241 43.71 3.06 16.53
N GLU A 242 43.74 4.31 16.96
CA GLU A 242 44.93 4.95 17.56
C GLU A 242 44.50 5.60 18.88
N PRO A 243 45.38 5.65 19.90
CA PRO A 243 45.09 6.31 21.16
C PRO A 243 44.69 7.78 20.94
N GLY A 244 43.51 8.16 21.45
CA GLY A 244 43.02 9.55 21.38
C GLY A 244 42.40 9.94 20.05
N MET A 245 42.37 9.06 19.05
CA MET A 245 41.78 9.32 17.73
C MET A 245 40.64 8.38 17.45
N ALA A 246 39.63 8.83 16.73
CA ALA A 246 38.49 8.00 16.28
C ALA A 246 38.17 8.26 14.81
N THR A 247 37.92 7.20 14.09
CA THR A 247 37.54 7.22 12.68
C THR A 247 36.03 7.02 12.58
N PRO A 248 35.28 7.94 11.97
CA PRO A 248 33.85 7.75 11.75
C PRO A 248 33.61 6.65 10.72
N TYR A 249 32.61 5.82 10.94
CA TYR A 249 32.15 4.85 9.98
C TYR A 249 30.64 4.72 10.00
N ARG A 250 30.06 4.33 8.88
CA ARG A 250 28.64 3.97 8.77
C ARG A 250 28.49 2.50 8.46
N LEU A 251 27.55 1.88 9.13
CA LEU A 251 27.07 0.58 8.73
C LEU A 251 26.02 0.75 7.65
N SER A 252 26.23 0.08 6.54
CA SER A 252 25.24 -0.01 5.46
C SER A 252 24.90 -1.48 5.24
N LYS A 253 23.68 -1.71 4.76
CA LYS A 253 23.20 -3.04 4.39
C LYS A 253 22.85 -3.05 2.90
N PRO A 254 23.85 -2.90 2.01
CA PRO A 254 23.58 -2.95 0.59
C PRO A 254 23.04 -4.33 0.19
N LEU A 255 22.13 -4.31 -0.76
CA LEU A 255 21.63 -5.50 -1.41
C LEU A 255 22.61 -5.93 -2.48
N PHE A 256 22.83 -7.23 -2.61
CA PHE A 256 23.69 -7.83 -3.62
C PHE A 256 22.92 -8.82 -4.48
N VAL A 257 23.24 -8.86 -5.76
CA VAL A 257 23.01 -10.03 -6.60
C VAL A 257 24.26 -10.90 -6.52
N ARG A 258 24.10 -12.13 -6.07
CA ARG A 258 25.19 -13.09 -5.95
C ARG A 258 25.00 -14.22 -6.96
N PHE A 259 26.06 -14.54 -7.66
CA PHE A 259 26.17 -15.68 -8.57
C PHE A 259 26.82 -16.83 -7.84
N THR A 260 26.29 -18.02 -7.98
CA THR A 260 26.95 -19.24 -7.48
C THR A 260 28.05 -19.70 -8.43
N ARG A 261 28.99 -20.49 -7.96
CA ARG A 261 30.01 -21.08 -8.85
C ARG A 261 29.40 -22.00 -9.91
N ALA A 262 28.26 -22.61 -9.65
CA ALA A 262 27.53 -23.40 -10.63
C ALA A 262 27.10 -22.60 -11.84
N SER A 263 26.84 -21.30 -11.67
CA SER A 263 26.42 -20.39 -12.73
C SER A 263 27.52 -20.13 -13.79
N ASP A 264 28.80 -20.42 -13.50
CA ASP A 264 29.90 -20.16 -14.44
C ASP A 264 29.78 -20.98 -15.73
N ARG A 265 29.14 -22.14 -15.66
CA ARG A 265 28.92 -23.02 -16.82
C ARG A 265 27.55 -22.80 -17.49
N ASP A 266 26.72 -21.97 -16.90
CA ASP A 266 25.40 -21.71 -17.44
C ASP A 266 25.44 -20.56 -18.46
N PRO A 267 25.06 -20.80 -19.73
CA PRO A 267 25.10 -19.77 -20.77
C PRO A 267 24.18 -18.60 -20.48
N ARG A 268 23.10 -18.82 -19.72
CA ARG A 268 22.15 -17.75 -19.33
C ARG A 268 22.81 -16.79 -18.33
N ALA A 269 23.57 -17.31 -17.37
CA ALA A 269 24.31 -16.48 -16.43
C ALA A 269 25.43 -15.67 -17.10
N GLN A 270 26.09 -16.27 -18.10
CA GLN A 270 27.07 -15.55 -18.92
C GLN A 270 26.40 -14.46 -19.74
N ARG A 271 25.25 -14.76 -20.37
CA ARG A 271 24.44 -13.79 -21.13
C ARG A 271 23.99 -12.64 -20.25
N LEU A 272 23.49 -12.91 -19.03
CA LEU A 272 23.10 -11.88 -18.07
C LEU A 272 24.27 -10.96 -17.70
N ARG A 273 25.45 -11.54 -17.42
CA ARG A 273 26.65 -10.74 -17.15
C ARG A 273 27.04 -9.86 -18.35
N GLN A 274 26.91 -10.36 -19.58
CA GLN A 274 27.17 -9.58 -20.80
C GLN A 274 26.19 -8.43 -20.96
N LEU A 275 24.88 -8.68 -20.83
CA LEU A 275 23.84 -7.68 -20.94
C LEU A 275 24.05 -6.53 -19.93
N LEU A 276 24.35 -6.88 -18.68
CA LEU A 276 24.59 -5.93 -17.63
C LEU A 276 26.01 -5.37 -17.57
N LYS A 277 26.91 -5.81 -18.51
CA LYS A 277 28.32 -5.40 -18.53
C LYS A 277 29.03 -5.69 -17.19
N LEU A 278 28.72 -6.79 -16.53
CA LEU A 278 29.30 -7.15 -15.24
C LEU A 278 30.71 -7.74 -15.41
N ARG A 279 31.58 -7.43 -14.47
CA ARG A 279 32.93 -8.02 -14.39
C ARG A 279 32.83 -9.53 -14.16
N PRO A 280 33.39 -10.37 -15.04
CA PRO A 280 33.21 -11.82 -14.99
C PRO A 280 33.96 -12.50 -13.82
N ASP A 281 34.96 -11.83 -13.25
CA ASP A 281 35.79 -12.31 -12.13
C ASP A 281 35.09 -12.17 -10.76
N LEU A 282 33.94 -11.52 -10.69
CA LEU A 282 33.17 -11.30 -9.47
C LEU A 282 31.95 -12.22 -9.41
N TYR A 283 31.61 -12.60 -8.17
CA TYR A 283 30.40 -13.38 -7.87
C TYR A 283 29.34 -12.61 -7.11
N SER A 284 29.65 -11.41 -6.65
CA SER A 284 28.72 -10.60 -5.88
C SER A 284 28.77 -9.14 -6.36
N TYR A 285 27.64 -8.63 -6.75
CA TYR A 285 27.49 -7.28 -7.29
C TYR A 285 26.53 -6.49 -6.41
N PRO A 286 26.99 -5.43 -5.74
CA PRO A 286 26.09 -4.58 -4.98
C PRO A 286 25.10 -3.89 -5.91
N ILE A 287 23.85 -3.81 -5.48
CA ILE A 287 22.85 -2.99 -6.12
C ILE A 287 23.00 -1.56 -5.59
N THR A 288 23.13 -0.61 -6.49
CA THR A 288 23.28 0.81 -6.17
C THR A 288 22.15 1.61 -6.81
N ASN A 289 21.59 2.57 -6.07
CA ASN A 289 20.68 3.53 -6.66
C ASN A 289 21.50 4.56 -7.44
N THR A 290 21.28 4.64 -8.74
CA THR A 290 21.84 5.70 -9.57
C THR A 290 20.75 6.75 -9.81
N VAL A 291 21.10 8.02 -9.62
CA VAL A 291 20.23 9.12 -10.03
C VAL A 291 20.43 9.30 -11.53
N ASP A 292 19.36 9.31 -12.30
CA ASP A 292 19.42 9.66 -13.72
C ASP A 292 19.67 11.18 -13.80
N VAL A 293 20.93 11.51 -13.80
CA VAL A 293 21.33 12.88 -14.03
C VAL A 293 21.47 13.01 -15.53
N SER A 294 20.52 13.71 -16.15
CA SER A 294 20.68 14.16 -17.52
C SER A 294 22.06 14.80 -17.63
N THR A 295 22.80 14.41 -18.62
CA THR A 295 24.24 14.64 -18.83
C THR A 295 24.66 16.12 -18.87
N GLU A 296 23.75 17.04 -18.66
CA GLU A 296 23.97 18.49 -18.77
C GLU A 296 24.12 19.16 -17.40
N GLY A 297 25.06 18.78 -16.58
CA GLY A 297 25.38 19.66 -15.48
C GLY A 297 25.87 19.09 -14.17
N ILE A 298 26.24 17.82 -14.06
CA ILE A 298 26.98 17.37 -12.89
C ILE A 298 28.46 17.21 -13.21
N LEU A 299 29.22 18.14 -12.69
CA LEU A 299 30.64 17.97 -12.50
C LEU A 299 30.87 16.80 -11.56
N ALA A 300 31.46 15.72 -12.10
CA ALA A 300 31.94 14.62 -11.28
C ALA A 300 32.94 15.18 -10.26
N VAL A 301 32.56 15.19 -8.99
CA VAL A 301 33.41 15.65 -7.89
C VAL A 301 34.59 14.69 -7.66
N ASP A 302 34.49 13.45 -8.19
CA ASP A 302 35.56 12.46 -8.23
C ASP A 302 35.55 11.76 -9.58
N GLY A 303 36.68 11.68 -10.29
CA GLY A 303 36.84 11.07 -11.60
C GLY A 303 36.33 9.59 -11.73
N LYS A 304 35.82 9.00 -10.66
CA LYS A 304 35.19 7.68 -10.62
C LYS A 304 33.79 7.62 -11.23
N LEU A 305 33.08 8.75 -11.33
CA LEU A 305 31.76 8.79 -11.97
C LEU A 305 31.84 8.64 -13.51
N ALA A 306 32.92 9.10 -14.11
CA ALA A 306 33.14 8.94 -15.55
C ALA A 306 33.30 7.46 -15.98
N GLU A 307 33.75 6.58 -15.07
CA GLU A 307 33.90 5.14 -15.36
C GLU A 307 32.55 4.40 -15.41
N VAL A 308 31.50 4.95 -14.78
CA VAL A 308 30.17 4.32 -14.74
C VAL A 308 29.45 4.45 -16.08
N PHE A 309 29.83 5.41 -16.92
CA PHE A 309 29.16 5.72 -18.19
C PHE A 309 29.93 5.30 -19.43
N ASP A 310 31.07 4.64 -19.28
CA ASP A 310 31.81 4.10 -20.41
C ASP A 310 31.15 2.80 -20.90
N PRO A 311 30.50 2.79 -22.09
CA PRO A 311 29.76 1.63 -22.58
C PRO A 311 30.66 0.41 -22.85
N ASP A 312 31.97 0.60 -22.95
CA ASP A 312 32.93 -0.45 -23.24
C ASP A 312 33.53 -1.09 -21.98
N LYS A 313 33.36 -0.47 -20.82
CA LYS A 313 33.88 -0.99 -19.56
C LYS A 313 32.88 -1.89 -18.82
N THR A 314 33.43 -2.96 -18.24
CA THR A 314 32.69 -3.80 -17.31
C THR A 314 32.65 -3.17 -15.91
N VAL A 315 31.51 -3.35 -15.21
CA VAL A 315 31.26 -2.75 -13.89
C VAL A 315 31.18 -3.80 -12.79
N ALA A 316 31.49 -3.40 -11.57
CA ALA A 316 31.48 -4.25 -10.39
C ALA A 316 30.19 -4.13 -9.57
N HIS A 317 29.15 -3.47 -10.10
CA HIS A 317 27.87 -3.22 -9.45
C HIS A 317 26.71 -3.28 -10.45
N ILE A 318 25.50 -3.35 -9.92
CA ILE A 318 24.26 -3.19 -10.70
C ILE A 318 23.65 -1.86 -10.30
N GLY A 319 23.78 -0.86 -11.17
CA GLY A 319 23.18 0.46 -10.97
C GLY A 319 21.71 0.44 -11.39
N LEU A 320 20.81 0.81 -10.49
CA LEU A 320 19.40 0.98 -10.77
C LEU A 320 19.01 2.45 -10.75
N THR A 321 18.36 2.91 -11.79
CA THR A 321 17.60 4.16 -11.80
C THR A 321 16.13 3.81 -11.64
N ASN A 322 15.57 4.13 -10.49
CA ASN A 322 14.22 3.73 -10.13
C ASN A 322 13.20 4.83 -10.45
N ARG A 323 11.96 4.42 -10.66
CA ARG A 323 10.81 5.32 -10.76
C ARG A 323 10.40 5.83 -9.38
N SER A 324 9.86 7.04 -9.34
CA SER A 324 9.03 7.48 -8.22
C SER A 324 7.65 6.84 -8.28
N VAL A 325 6.89 6.94 -7.20
CA VAL A 325 5.48 6.48 -7.24
C VAL A 325 4.70 7.26 -8.30
N PHE A 326 4.93 8.55 -8.42
CA PHE A 326 4.28 9.39 -9.44
C PHE A 326 4.63 8.94 -10.86
N ASP A 327 5.91 8.64 -11.13
CA ASP A 327 6.33 8.10 -12.43
C ASP A 327 5.66 6.74 -12.73
N ILE A 328 5.53 5.87 -11.72
CA ILE A 328 4.85 4.58 -11.87
C ILE A 328 3.38 4.76 -12.22
N LEU A 329 2.69 5.67 -11.54
CA LEU A 329 1.28 5.94 -11.81
C LEU A 329 1.07 6.52 -13.21
N ASN A 330 1.92 7.45 -13.64
CA ASN A 330 1.88 7.97 -15.02
C ASN A 330 2.14 6.87 -16.06
N PHE A 331 3.13 6.03 -15.80
CA PHE A 331 3.45 4.90 -16.67
C PHE A 331 2.29 3.90 -16.77
N ALA A 332 1.65 3.59 -15.64
CA ALA A 332 0.46 2.73 -15.59
C ALA A 332 -0.76 3.39 -16.26
N ALA A 333 -0.93 4.70 -16.11
CA ALA A 333 -2.03 5.46 -16.72
C ALA A 333 -2.00 5.39 -18.26
N ALA A 334 -0.84 5.24 -18.89
CA ALA A 334 -0.72 5.06 -20.33
C ALA A 334 -1.44 3.78 -20.85
N SER A 335 -1.67 2.79 -19.96
CA SER A 335 -2.40 1.55 -20.28
C SER A 335 -3.93 1.69 -20.18
N VAL A 336 -4.43 2.83 -19.70
CA VAL A 336 -5.86 3.07 -19.59
C VAL A 336 -6.46 3.33 -20.96
N GLU A 337 -7.43 2.51 -21.36
CA GLU A 337 -8.25 2.73 -22.54
C GLU A 337 -9.13 3.98 -22.36
N VAL A 338 -9.37 4.70 -23.42
CA VAL A 338 -10.23 5.90 -23.41
C VAL A 338 -11.23 5.83 -24.57
N PRO A 339 -12.41 6.48 -24.45
CA PRO A 339 -13.38 6.54 -25.52
C PRO A 339 -12.76 7.14 -26.82
N GLU A 340 -13.05 6.54 -27.97
CA GLU A 340 -12.55 7.02 -29.27
C GLU A 340 -12.90 8.49 -29.54
N GLY A 341 -14.08 8.94 -29.07
CA GLY A 341 -14.51 10.33 -29.20
C GLY A 341 -13.62 11.32 -28.46
N ASP A 342 -13.00 10.91 -27.36
CA ASP A 342 -12.09 11.77 -26.60
C ASP A 342 -10.72 11.86 -27.28
N VAL A 343 -10.27 10.77 -27.93
CA VAL A 343 -9.08 10.79 -28.78
C VAL A 343 -9.32 11.66 -30.03
N ALA A 344 -10.44 11.44 -30.72
CA ALA A 344 -10.78 12.19 -31.92
C ALA A 344 -10.96 13.70 -31.69
N SER A 345 -11.44 14.08 -30.51
CA SER A 345 -11.58 15.50 -30.10
C SER A 345 -10.27 16.13 -29.60
N GLY A 346 -9.18 15.37 -29.50
CA GLY A 346 -7.90 15.84 -28.96
C GLY A 346 -7.88 16.08 -27.44
N ARG A 347 -8.87 15.58 -26.69
CA ARG A 347 -8.91 15.68 -25.22
C ARG A 347 -7.88 14.81 -24.56
N VAL A 348 -7.52 13.72 -25.20
CA VAL A 348 -6.56 12.75 -24.72
C VAL A 348 -5.76 12.20 -25.90
N ARG A 349 -4.52 11.82 -25.66
CA ARG A 349 -3.68 11.18 -26.69
C ARG A 349 -4.18 9.78 -26.98
N GLY A 350 -3.82 9.25 -28.16
CA GLY A 350 -4.02 7.84 -28.49
C GLY A 350 -3.36 6.93 -27.45
N ARG A 351 -3.81 5.69 -27.37
CA ARG A 351 -3.26 4.70 -26.44
C ARG A 351 -1.84 4.33 -26.84
N ASP A 352 -0.88 4.62 -25.98
CA ASP A 352 0.47 4.09 -26.09
C ASP A 352 0.58 2.82 -25.24
N ILE A 353 0.85 1.71 -25.90
CA ILE A 353 0.91 0.37 -25.32
C ILE A 353 2.15 0.25 -24.41
N ALA A 354 2.04 0.71 -23.16
CA ALA A 354 3.14 0.63 -22.21
C ALA A 354 3.14 -0.68 -21.41
N LEU A 355 1.97 -1.11 -20.96
CA LEU A 355 1.79 -2.25 -20.06
C LEU A 355 0.68 -3.20 -20.50
N ASP A 356 0.31 -3.25 -21.79
CA ASP A 356 -0.82 -4.01 -22.31
C ASP A 356 -0.90 -5.47 -21.86
N GLU A 357 0.26 -6.11 -21.71
CA GLU A 357 0.33 -7.48 -21.27
C GLU A 357 0.13 -7.62 -19.76
N TYR A 358 0.22 -6.52 -19.00
CA TYR A 358 0.27 -6.52 -17.53
C TYR A 358 -0.85 -5.73 -16.89
N LEU A 359 -1.35 -4.69 -17.56
CA LEU A 359 -2.44 -3.87 -17.05
C LEU A 359 -3.33 -3.42 -18.22
N ASP A 360 -4.55 -3.93 -18.26
CA ASP A 360 -5.58 -3.57 -19.22
C ASP A 360 -6.78 -2.96 -18.48
N VAL A 361 -6.83 -1.62 -18.45
CA VAL A 361 -7.99 -0.89 -17.93
C VAL A 361 -8.86 -0.52 -19.11
N ARG A 362 -10.04 -1.14 -19.18
CA ARG A 362 -11.00 -0.98 -20.28
C ARG A 362 -11.99 0.13 -20.04
N THR A 363 -12.61 0.59 -21.14
CA THR A 363 -13.70 1.58 -21.06
C THR A 363 -15.02 1.00 -21.59
N SER A 364 -16.15 1.52 -21.05
CA SER A 364 -17.50 1.17 -21.48
C SER A 364 -18.47 2.33 -21.25
N GLU A 365 -19.46 2.49 -22.15
CA GLU A 365 -20.56 3.45 -21.95
C GLU A 365 -21.58 3.00 -20.91
N SER A 366 -21.79 1.69 -20.79
CA SER A 366 -22.67 1.08 -19.80
C SER A 366 -21.88 0.49 -18.64
N GLU A 367 -22.52 0.35 -17.48
CA GLU A 367 -21.91 -0.24 -16.30
C GLU A 367 -21.52 -1.70 -16.56
N PRO A 368 -20.21 -2.07 -16.44
CA PRO A 368 -19.76 -3.42 -16.66
C PRO A 368 -20.21 -4.36 -15.54
N ALA A 369 -20.85 -5.47 -15.92
CA ALA A 369 -21.34 -6.47 -14.97
C ALA A 369 -20.24 -7.37 -14.40
N ASP A 370 -19.18 -7.64 -15.20
CA ASP A 370 -18.05 -8.50 -14.83
C ASP A 370 -16.77 -7.67 -14.60
N ALA A 371 -16.86 -6.71 -13.69
CA ALA A 371 -15.73 -5.90 -13.27
C ALA A 371 -15.23 -6.34 -11.89
N TRP A 372 -13.92 -6.57 -11.77
CA TRP A 372 -13.27 -6.70 -10.46
C TRP A 372 -13.17 -5.37 -9.74
N LEU A 373 -12.87 -4.30 -10.49
CA LEU A 373 -12.78 -2.92 -10.02
C LEU A 373 -13.29 -2.01 -11.13
N LYS A 374 -14.10 -1.00 -10.78
CA LYS A 374 -14.68 -0.07 -11.75
C LYS A 374 -14.85 1.32 -11.14
N VAL A 375 -14.72 2.34 -11.97
CA VAL A 375 -15.01 3.74 -11.61
C VAL A 375 -15.72 4.42 -12.78
N ARG A 376 -16.55 5.42 -12.46
CA ARG A 376 -17.21 6.25 -13.48
C ARG A 376 -16.52 7.60 -13.57
N TYR A 377 -16.12 7.97 -14.77
CA TYR A 377 -15.46 9.25 -15.01
C TYR A 377 -15.87 9.83 -16.37
N ARG A 378 -16.19 11.13 -16.45
CA ARG A 378 -16.61 11.84 -17.68
C ARG A 378 -17.70 11.14 -18.50
N GLY A 379 -18.61 10.44 -17.84
CA GLY A 379 -19.73 9.73 -18.46
C GLY A 379 -19.45 8.31 -18.91
N ALA A 380 -18.20 7.87 -18.95
CA ALA A 380 -17.80 6.49 -19.22
C ALA A 380 -17.43 5.73 -17.94
N TRP A 381 -17.51 4.41 -18.01
CA TRP A 381 -16.99 3.50 -17.01
C TRP A 381 -15.59 3.04 -17.39
N TYR A 382 -14.70 2.98 -16.41
CA TYR A 382 -13.35 2.45 -16.51
C TYR A 382 -13.24 1.27 -15.56
N TYR A 383 -12.71 0.14 -16.03
CA TYR A 383 -12.76 -1.07 -15.23
C TYR A 383 -11.63 -2.06 -15.57
N ILE A 384 -11.33 -2.91 -14.61
CA ILE A 384 -10.49 -4.09 -14.77
C ILE A 384 -11.43 -5.30 -14.73
N PRO A 385 -11.44 -6.17 -15.77
CA PRO A 385 -12.28 -7.36 -15.78
C PRO A 385 -11.97 -8.33 -14.64
N ALA A 386 -12.98 -8.99 -14.09
CA ALA A 386 -12.80 -9.95 -12.99
C ALA A 386 -11.96 -11.17 -13.40
N THR A 387 -11.96 -11.51 -14.68
CA THR A 387 -11.22 -12.64 -15.26
C THR A 387 -9.79 -12.30 -15.65
N ASP A 388 -9.40 -11.01 -15.66
CA ASP A 388 -8.06 -10.56 -16.04
C ASP A 388 -7.10 -10.61 -14.85
N LEU A 389 -6.55 -11.78 -14.58
CA LEU A 389 -5.62 -11.99 -13.46
C LEU A 389 -4.31 -11.19 -13.59
N PRO A 390 -3.67 -11.05 -14.76
CA PRO A 390 -2.48 -10.21 -14.91
C PRO A 390 -2.72 -8.76 -14.50
N SER A 391 -3.79 -8.14 -15.00
CA SER A 391 -4.15 -6.76 -14.65
C SER A 391 -4.46 -6.59 -13.16
N ARG A 392 -5.17 -7.54 -12.55
CA ARG A 392 -5.46 -7.54 -11.12
C ARG A 392 -4.19 -7.64 -10.28
N THR A 393 -3.25 -8.50 -10.69
CA THR A 393 -1.96 -8.66 -9.99
C THR A 393 -1.12 -7.39 -10.11
N THR A 394 -1.03 -6.81 -11.30
CA THR A 394 -0.31 -5.55 -11.52
C THR A 394 -0.93 -4.39 -10.73
N PHE A 395 -2.26 -4.28 -10.72
CA PHE A 395 -2.93 -3.26 -9.92
C PHE A 395 -2.66 -3.43 -8.43
N THR A 396 -2.65 -4.66 -7.92
CA THR A 396 -2.29 -4.96 -6.53
C THR A 396 -0.83 -4.58 -6.24
N LEU A 397 0.08 -4.79 -7.19
CA LEU A 397 1.47 -4.33 -7.09
C LEU A 397 1.56 -2.80 -7.04
N LEU A 398 0.82 -2.08 -7.91
CA LEU A 398 0.77 -0.62 -7.89
C LEU A 398 0.29 -0.09 -6.54
N ARG A 399 -0.75 -0.71 -5.99
CA ARG A 399 -1.26 -0.39 -4.66
C ARG A 399 -0.22 -0.64 -3.56
N ALA A 400 0.48 -1.79 -3.61
CA ALA A 400 1.53 -2.12 -2.64
C ALA A 400 2.69 -1.12 -2.71
N LEU A 401 3.13 -0.75 -3.90
CA LEU A 401 4.16 0.28 -4.13
C LEU A 401 3.72 1.64 -3.59
N PHE A 402 2.50 2.07 -3.92
CA PHE A 402 1.94 3.31 -3.41
C PHE A 402 1.91 3.33 -1.87
N SER A 403 1.31 2.29 -1.26
CA SER A 403 1.17 2.22 0.19
C SER A 403 2.50 2.11 0.93
N SER A 404 3.49 1.42 0.36
CA SER A 404 4.81 1.24 1.00
C SER A 404 5.64 2.52 1.07
N VAL A 405 5.44 3.43 0.11
CA VAL A 405 6.24 4.66 -0.01
C VAL A 405 5.49 5.85 0.58
N VAL A 406 4.21 5.97 0.24
CA VAL A 406 3.40 7.11 0.62
C VAL A 406 2.84 6.95 2.02
N GLY A 407 2.37 5.75 2.38
CA GLY A 407 1.94 5.37 3.72
C GLY A 407 1.03 6.37 4.44
N GLU A 408 0.86 6.22 5.73
CA GLU A 408 0.22 7.23 6.57
C GLU A 408 1.18 8.40 6.80
N VAL A 409 0.71 9.62 6.51
CA VAL A 409 1.44 10.84 6.86
C VAL A 409 1.01 11.24 8.27
N PRO A 410 1.90 11.14 9.28
CA PRO A 410 1.57 11.56 10.63
C PRO A 410 1.16 13.04 10.66
N GLY A 411 0.00 13.33 11.27
CA GLY A 411 -0.47 14.70 11.45
C GLY A 411 -1.26 15.29 10.27
N ALA A 412 -1.71 14.49 9.32
CA ALA A 412 -2.69 14.93 8.32
C ALA A 412 -3.92 15.49 9.04
N LYS A 413 -4.19 16.79 8.83
CA LYS A 413 -5.34 17.45 9.47
C LYS A 413 -6.63 16.96 8.81
N PRO A 414 -7.64 16.57 9.57
CA PRO A 414 -8.94 16.20 9.01
C PRO A 414 -9.53 17.37 8.25
N VAL A 415 -9.90 17.15 7.00
CA VAL A 415 -10.45 18.19 6.11
C VAL A 415 -11.92 17.95 5.77
N LEU A 416 -12.33 16.69 5.72
CA LEU A 416 -13.68 16.32 5.33
C LEU A 416 -14.25 15.27 6.28
N THR A 417 -15.38 15.57 6.88
CA THR A 417 -16.14 14.66 7.73
C THR A 417 -17.47 14.37 7.07
N LEU A 418 -17.71 13.13 6.72
CA LEU A 418 -18.95 12.69 6.10
C LEU A 418 -19.69 11.74 7.06
N PRO A 419 -20.91 12.07 7.49
CA PRO A 419 -21.80 11.10 8.12
C PRO A 419 -22.20 10.05 7.06
N VAL A 420 -22.09 8.80 7.41
CA VAL A 420 -22.56 7.69 6.58
C VAL A 420 -23.91 7.24 7.15
N ASN A 421 -24.99 7.56 6.43
CA ASN A 421 -26.38 7.19 6.79
C ASN A 421 -26.70 5.78 6.33
#